data_18e20e20f1d589b3a301b60085a8dc92
#
_entry.id   18e20e20f1d589b3a301b60085a8dc92
#
_cell.length_a   1.000
_cell.length_b   1.000
_cell.length_c   1.000
_cell.angle_alpha   90.00
_cell.angle_beta   90.00
_cell.angle_gamma   90.00
#
_symmetry.space_group_name_H-M   'P 1'
#
loop_
_entity.id
_entity.type
_entity.pdbx_description
1 polymer ?
#
loop_
_entity_poly.entity_id
_entity_poly.type
_entity_poly.pdbx_seq_one_letter_code
_entity_poly.pdbx_strand_id
1 'polypeptide(L)'
;MSTPQAPLSAPERLIHIYDEAALSHDGHRCMVAPSPEVNVQIKQELAAIRNSASAAIARSLEARIPTPPGFNDGLIYPGDSFPAGTPPRKVRSAAADRAPLQGTLRVIVVLVEFSDQKMKKKQKHFDDLFFSTGKVKNGSVKEYFLDVTNGLVDIVGEVVGPYTMPLSMAEYAHGASGTGRALPNARTLARNAAEAANQDVNFAPYDNDGDGFVDAFIVLHAGPGAETTLNVDQIWSHKWVLSDGELNADGTKIYAYLTVPEDAKIGVCCHELGHLLFGFPDLYDTDASSEGVGNWCLMGGGSWNGGGDIPAHPSAWCKVNQGWVTVNNHQEEDTINISDVKTGRTVHRLWKNGAASTEYFLMENRQQSGYDAKLPGEGLLVWHIDESIEANSDEVHPKVRLVQA
;
A
#
# COMPACT_ATOMS: atom_id res chain seq x y z
N MET A 1 -17.39 11.35 -31.87
CA MET A 1 -15.95 11.61 -31.91
C MET A 1 -15.70 12.75 -30.95
N SER A 2 -15.31 12.44 -29.70
CA SER A 2 -14.87 13.44 -28.73
C SER A 2 -13.49 13.94 -29.15
N THR A 3 -13.34 15.26 -29.28
CA THR A 3 -12.04 15.91 -29.47
C THR A 3 -11.10 15.48 -28.37
N PRO A 4 -9.83 15.11 -28.69
CA PRO A 4 -8.84 14.84 -27.65
C PRO A 4 -8.74 16.07 -26.74
N GLN A 5 -8.95 15.89 -25.45
CA GLN A 5 -8.74 16.94 -24.47
C GLN A 5 -7.26 17.30 -24.47
N ALA A 6 -6.93 18.59 -24.41
CA ALA A 6 -5.53 19.01 -24.29
C ALA A 6 -4.95 18.44 -22.99
N PRO A 7 -3.66 18.04 -22.96
CA PRO A 7 -3.04 17.55 -21.72
C PRO A 7 -3.15 18.61 -20.63
N LEU A 8 -3.54 18.16 -19.42
CA LEU A 8 -3.68 19.01 -18.25
C LEU A 8 -2.37 19.74 -17.95
N SER A 9 -2.45 20.99 -17.51
CA SER A 9 -1.29 21.72 -16.98
C SER A 9 -0.80 21.06 -15.66
N ALA A 10 0.45 21.29 -15.28
CA ALA A 10 1.01 20.74 -14.05
C ALA A 10 0.14 21.01 -12.80
N PRO A 11 -0.38 22.25 -12.57
CA PRO A 11 -1.30 22.53 -11.49
C PRO A 11 -2.60 21.72 -11.55
N GLU A 12 -3.17 21.57 -12.77
CA GLU A 12 -4.40 20.81 -12.95
C GLU A 12 -4.20 19.32 -12.70
N ARG A 13 -3.04 18.73 -13.09
CA ARG A 13 -2.71 17.33 -12.78
C ARG A 13 -2.62 17.08 -11.27
N LEU A 14 -1.91 17.93 -10.55
CA LEU A 14 -1.80 17.82 -9.09
C LEU A 14 -3.15 17.98 -8.41
N ILE A 15 -3.95 18.95 -8.82
CA ILE A 15 -5.32 19.14 -8.32
C ILE A 15 -6.14 17.88 -8.59
N HIS A 16 -6.08 17.27 -9.77
CA HIS A 16 -6.80 16.02 -10.03
C HIS A 16 -6.34 14.87 -9.15
N ILE A 17 -5.03 14.66 -9.00
CA ILE A 17 -4.50 13.59 -8.16
C ILE A 17 -4.92 13.78 -6.69
N TYR A 18 -4.84 14.99 -6.17
CA TYR A 18 -5.13 15.28 -4.77
C TYR A 18 -6.62 15.57 -4.50
N ASP A 19 -7.35 16.29 -5.35
CA ASP A 19 -8.80 16.57 -5.18
C ASP A 19 -9.65 15.30 -5.32
N GLU A 20 -9.33 14.44 -6.29
CA GLU A 20 -10.04 13.16 -6.43
C GLU A 20 -9.75 12.23 -5.26
N ALA A 21 -8.51 12.24 -4.74
CA ALA A 21 -8.16 11.49 -3.55
C ALA A 21 -8.96 11.90 -2.32
N ALA A 22 -9.25 13.18 -2.18
CA ALA A 22 -9.90 13.75 -1.00
C ALA A 22 -11.41 13.89 -1.09
N LEU A 23 -11.94 14.08 -2.29
CA LEU A 23 -13.38 14.18 -2.49
C LEU A 23 -14.08 12.84 -2.39
N SER A 24 -13.32 11.71 -2.33
CA SER A 24 -13.93 10.40 -2.15
C SER A 24 -14.37 10.21 -0.71
N HIS A 25 -15.65 10.41 -0.41
CA HIS A 25 -16.29 9.92 0.81
C HIS A 25 -16.16 8.38 0.93
N ASP A 26 -15.80 7.71 -0.15
CA ASP A 26 -15.39 6.31 -0.25
C ASP A 26 -13.88 6.14 -0.09
N GLY A 27 -13.24 6.90 0.81
CA GLY A 27 -11.81 6.93 1.09
C GLY A 27 -11.19 5.59 1.52
N HIS A 28 -11.31 4.60 0.65
CA HIS A 28 -10.98 3.20 0.93
C HIS A 28 -9.86 2.67 0.03
N ARG A 29 -9.00 3.56 -0.47
CA ARG A 29 -7.83 3.18 -1.26
C ARG A 29 -6.55 3.58 -0.55
N CYS A 30 -5.61 2.66 -0.48
CA CYS A 30 -4.23 2.93 -0.17
C CYS A 30 -3.45 2.93 -1.48
N MET A 31 -2.47 3.80 -1.61
CA MET A 31 -1.67 3.96 -2.82
C MET A 31 -0.19 3.88 -2.46
N VAL A 32 0.62 3.23 -3.28
CA VAL A 32 2.07 3.30 -3.09
C VAL A 32 2.56 4.75 -3.19
N ALA A 33 3.51 5.13 -2.35
CA ALA A 33 4.17 6.42 -2.46
C ALA A 33 4.71 6.63 -3.89
N PRO A 34 4.71 7.88 -4.42
CA PRO A 34 5.32 8.16 -5.72
C PRO A 34 6.80 7.74 -5.72
N SER A 35 7.32 7.37 -6.89
CA SER A 35 8.75 7.09 -7.03
C SER A 35 9.57 8.32 -6.60
N PRO A 36 10.84 8.14 -6.18
CA PRO A 36 11.67 9.27 -5.74
C PRO A 36 11.74 10.40 -6.77
N GLU A 37 11.80 10.08 -8.05
CA GLU A 37 11.84 11.05 -9.15
C GLU A 37 10.52 11.81 -9.27
N VAL A 38 9.39 11.11 -9.20
CA VAL A 38 8.05 11.71 -9.24
C VAL A 38 7.80 12.52 -7.97
N ASN A 39 8.23 12.07 -6.80
CA ASN A 39 8.11 12.82 -5.54
C ASN A 39 8.85 14.18 -5.61
N VAL A 40 10.06 14.20 -6.17
CA VAL A 40 10.81 15.44 -6.40
C VAL A 40 10.04 16.36 -7.35
N GLN A 41 9.49 15.83 -8.44
CA GLN A 41 8.68 16.60 -9.38
C GLN A 41 7.44 17.20 -8.72
N ILE A 42 6.67 16.41 -7.97
CA ILE A 42 5.48 16.88 -7.22
C ILE A 42 5.84 18.03 -6.29
N LYS A 43 6.91 17.89 -5.50
CA LYS A 43 7.36 18.95 -4.58
C LYS A 43 7.78 20.22 -5.31
N GLN A 44 8.46 20.10 -6.45
CA GLN A 44 8.83 21.27 -7.27
C GLN A 44 7.60 21.97 -7.84
N GLU A 45 6.62 21.22 -8.36
CA GLU A 45 5.39 21.78 -8.90
C GLU A 45 4.55 22.47 -7.80
N LEU A 46 4.41 21.86 -6.63
CA LEU A 46 3.74 22.47 -5.47
C LEU A 46 4.46 23.77 -5.02
N ALA A 47 5.78 23.75 -4.95
CA ALA A 47 6.55 24.95 -4.60
C ALA A 47 6.39 26.07 -5.65
N ALA A 48 6.35 25.73 -6.94
CA ALA A 48 6.11 26.68 -8.02
C ALA A 48 4.70 27.29 -7.92
N ILE A 49 3.69 26.50 -7.61
CA ILE A 49 2.32 26.98 -7.37
C ILE A 49 2.28 27.95 -6.19
N ARG A 50 2.85 27.56 -5.05
CA ARG A 50 2.92 28.39 -3.84
C ARG A 50 3.61 29.73 -4.09
N ASN A 51 4.68 29.74 -4.90
CA ASN A 51 5.46 30.95 -5.22
C ASN A 51 4.83 31.84 -6.31
N SER A 52 4.01 31.30 -7.21
CA SER A 52 3.42 32.02 -8.35
C SER A 52 2.01 32.57 -8.08
N ALA A 53 1.32 32.01 -7.12
CA ALA A 53 -0.05 32.37 -6.80
C ALA A 53 -0.12 33.60 -5.89
N SER A 54 -1.13 34.47 -6.08
CA SER A 54 -1.48 35.45 -5.04
C SER A 54 -1.78 34.69 -3.74
N ALA A 55 -1.54 35.31 -2.58
CA ALA A 55 -1.76 34.69 -1.27
C ALA A 55 -3.22 34.18 -1.06
N ALA A 56 -4.18 34.65 -1.85
CA ALA A 56 -5.55 34.15 -1.85
C ALA A 56 -5.70 32.85 -2.65
N ILE A 57 -4.99 32.73 -3.79
CA ILE A 57 -5.00 31.51 -4.62
C ILE A 57 -4.20 30.41 -3.91
N ALA A 58 -3.04 30.74 -3.32
CA ALA A 58 -2.26 29.79 -2.52
C ALA A 58 -3.07 29.22 -1.36
N ARG A 59 -3.76 30.08 -0.57
CA ARG A 59 -4.67 29.62 0.50
C ARG A 59 -5.87 28.84 -0.01
N SER A 60 -6.39 29.17 -1.20
CA SER A 60 -7.50 28.41 -1.82
C SER A 60 -7.04 27.06 -2.33
N LEU A 61 -5.79 26.93 -2.80
CA LEU A 61 -5.20 25.67 -3.21
C LEU A 61 -4.80 24.82 -1.99
N GLU A 62 -4.20 25.41 -0.98
CA GLU A 62 -3.91 24.75 0.31
C GLU A 62 -5.18 24.28 1.03
N ALA A 63 -6.27 25.06 0.96
CA ALA A 63 -7.57 24.63 1.48
C ALA A 63 -8.28 23.58 0.62
N ARG A 64 -7.81 23.35 -0.61
CA ARG A 64 -8.31 22.34 -1.54
C ARG A 64 -7.43 21.10 -1.60
N ILE A 65 -6.19 21.16 -1.06
CA ILE A 65 -5.44 19.94 -0.77
C ILE A 65 -6.19 19.31 0.39
N PRO A 66 -7.04 18.33 0.14
CA PRO A 66 -7.86 17.79 1.19
C PRO A 66 -6.95 17.01 2.12
N THR A 67 -7.17 17.11 3.40
CA THR A 67 -6.70 16.10 4.35
C THR A 67 -7.23 14.76 3.85
N PRO A 68 -6.36 13.85 3.38
CA PRO A 68 -6.84 12.58 2.87
C PRO A 68 -7.71 11.91 3.94
N PRO A 69 -8.89 11.41 3.60
CA PRO A 69 -9.68 10.68 4.58
C PRO A 69 -8.88 9.45 4.99
N GLY A 70 -8.62 9.35 6.27
CA GLY A 70 -7.94 8.32 7.05
C GLY A 70 -7.21 7.22 6.28
N PHE A 71 -5.94 7.10 6.56
CA PHE A 71 -4.98 6.16 5.96
C PHE A 71 -5.25 4.70 6.24
N ASN A 72 -6.17 4.38 7.13
CA ASN A 72 -6.43 3.00 7.46
C ASN A 72 -7.52 2.49 6.54
N ASP A 73 -7.12 2.10 5.33
CA ASP A 73 -8.00 1.34 4.48
C ASP A 73 -7.84 -0.16 4.70
N GLY A 74 -8.22 -0.60 5.87
CA GLY A 74 -8.44 -2.00 6.16
C GLY A 74 -9.79 -2.52 5.68
N LEU A 75 -10.44 -1.85 4.72
CA LEU A 75 -11.70 -2.31 4.15
C LEU A 75 -11.49 -3.54 3.29
N ILE A 76 -11.83 -4.71 3.82
CA ILE A 76 -11.75 -6.01 3.14
C ILE A 76 -13.11 -6.69 3.02
N TYR A 77 -14.14 -6.16 3.67
CA TYR A 77 -15.52 -6.66 3.63
C TYR A 77 -16.49 -5.56 3.21
N PRO A 78 -17.58 -5.90 2.49
CA PRO A 78 -18.68 -4.96 2.24
C PRO A 78 -19.29 -4.46 3.54
N GLY A 79 -19.81 -3.22 3.51
CA GLY A 79 -20.39 -2.60 4.71
C GLY A 79 -21.59 -3.34 5.31
N ASP A 80 -22.33 -4.08 4.51
CA ASP A 80 -23.46 -4.91 4.92
C ASP A 80 -23.07 -6.26 5.56
N SER A 81 -21.78 -6.63 5.49
CA SER A 81 -21.21 -7.74 6.26
C SER A 81 -21.12 -7.43 7.77
N PHE A 82 -21.30 -6.18 8.16
CA PHE A 82 -21.22 -5.74 9.55
C PHE A 82 -22.62 -5.53 10.14
N PRO A 83 -22.77 -5.72 11.47
CA PRO A 83 -24.03 -5.38 12.15
C PRO A 83 -24.47 -3.93 11.90
N ALA A 84 -25.78 -3.73 11.76
CA ALA A 84 -26.34 -2.38 11.59
C ALA A 84 -25.88 -1.44 12.71
N GLY A 85 -25.37 -0.25 12.35
CA GLY A 85 -24.85 0.73 13.29
C GLY A 85 -23.37 0.55 13.66
N THR A 86 -22.63 -0.39 13.02
CA THR A 86 -21.18 -0.48 13.19
C THR A 86 -20.54 0.84 12.77
N PRO A 87 -19.70 1.45 13.62
CA PRO A 87 -19.04 2.71 13.29
C PRO A 87 -18.15 2.56 12.04
N PRO A 88 -18.13 3.55 11.13
CA PRO A 88 -17.29 3.50 9.91
C PRO A 88 -15.82 3.19 10.17
N ARG A 89 -15.26 3.68 11.30
CA ARG A 89 -13.90 3.35 11.72
C ARG A 89 -13.68 1.84 11.88
N LYS A 90 -14.63 1.13 12.49
CA LYS A 90 -14.54 -0.33 12.68
C LYS A 90 -14.59 -1.09 11.35
N VAL A 91 -15.40 -0.62 10.41
CA VAL A 91 -15.46 -1.19 9.07
C VAL A 91 -14.12 -0.99 8.34
N ARG A 92 -13.52 0.19 8.45
CA ARG A 92 -12.22 0.50 7.85
C ARG A 92 -11.03 -0.17 8.54
N SER A 93 -11.14 -0.57 9.81
CA SER A 93 -10.05 -1.26 10.51
C SER A 93 -10.10 -2.78 10.39
N ALA A 94 -11.02 -3.33 9.60
CA ALA A 94 -11.29 -4.78 9.55
C ALA A 94 -10.04 -5.63 9.30
N ALA A 95 -9.19 -5.25 8.33
CA ALA A 95 -7.97 -5.97 8.03
C ALA A 95 -6.93 -5.92 9.18
N ALA A 96 -6.84 -4.78 9.87
CA ALA A 96 -5.93 -4.62 11.01
C ALA A 96 -6.47 -5.28 12.29
N ASP A 97 -7.80 -5.37 12.42
CA ASP A 97 -8.49 -5.92 13.59
C ASP A 97 -8.67 -7.45 13.52
N ARG A 98 -8.52 -8.07 12.34
CA ARG A 98 -8.60 -9.53 12.19
C ARG A 98 -7.40 -10.22 12.84
N ALA A 99 -7.52 -11.51 13.10
CA ALA A 99 -6.38 -12.31 13.54
C ALA A 99 -5.25 -12.26 12.48
N PRO A 100 -3.97 -12.07 12.90
CA PRO A 100 -2.86 -12.03 11.97
C PRO A 100 -2.80 -13.26 11.08
N LEU A 101 -2.72 -13.05 9.76
CA LEU A 101 -2.52 -14.13 8.81
C LEU A 101 -1.10 -14.67 8.93
N GLN A 102 -0.95 -15.97 9.13
CA GLN A 102 0.34 -16.65 9.27
C GLN A 102 0.34 -18.01 8.58
N GLY A 103 1.52 -18.56 8.37
CA GLY A 103 1.71 -19.82 7.66
C GLY A 103 1.78 -19.62 6.16
N THR A 104 1.30 -20.60 5.41
CA THR A 104 1.27 -20.55 3.94
C THR A 104 0.04 -19.79 3.48
N LEU A 105 0.24 -18.60 2.91
CA LEU A 105 -0.81 -17.75 2.38
C LEU A 105 -0.87 -17.87 0.85
N ARG A 106 -2.04 -18.26 0.34
CA ARG A 106 -2.28 -18.36 -1.09
C ARG A 106 -2.78 -17.03 -1.64
N VAL A 107 -2.13 -16.55 -2.69
CA VAL A 107 -2.51 -15.34 -3.42
C VAL A 107 -2.69 -15.66 -4.91
N ILE A 108 -3.58 -14.95 -5.58
CA ILE A 108 -3.82 -15.09 -7.00
C ILE A 108 -3.38 -13.81 -7.74
N VAL A 109 -2.55 -13.98 -8.77
CA VAL A 109 -2.10 -12.88 -9.64
C VAL A 109 -2.77 -13.03 -10.99
N VAL A 110 -3.68 -12.13 -11.30
CA VAL A 110 -4.41 -12.08 -12.56
C VAL A 110 -3.78 -11.03 -13.47
N LEU A 111 -3.16 -11.51 -14.54
CA LEU A 111 -2.59 -10.65 -15.57
C LEU A 111 -3.69 -10.11 -16.46
N VAL A 112 -3.66 -8.80 -16.72
CA VAL A 112 -4.59 -8.16 -17.65
C VAL A 112 -3.85 -7.30 -18.66
N GLU A 113 -4.35 -7.30 -19.88
CA GLU A 113 -3.91 -6.41 -20.94
C GLU A 113 -5.10 -5.63 -21.49
N PHE A 114 -4.84 -4.45 -22.01
CA PHE A 114 -5.88 -3.57 -22.51
C PHE A 114 -6.12 -3.77 -24.01
N SER A 115 -7.19 -3.18 -24.53
CA SER A 115 -7.48 -3.19 -25.95
C SER A 115 -6.34 -2.56 -26.77
N ASP A 116 -5.67 -1.54 -26.20
CA ASP A 116 -4.62 -0.73 -26.82
C ASP A 116 -3.20 -1.00 -26.26
N GLN A 117 -3.07 -1.66 -25.11
CA GLN A 117 -1.80 -1.93 -24.45
C GLN A 117 -1.66 -3.42 -24.11
N LYS A 118 -0.75 -4.11 -24.82
CA LYS A 118 -0.50 -5.54 -24.61
C LYS A 118 0.62 -5.77 -23.60
N MET A 119 0.52 -6.87 -22.87
CA MET A 119 1.54 -7.34 -21.93
C MET A 119 2.84 -7.66 -22.68
N LYS A 120 3.96 -7.10 -22.23
CA LYS A 120 5.29 -7.31 -22.83
C LYS A 120 6.05 -8.44 -22.15
N LYS A 121 5.85 -8.60 -20.83
CA LYS A 121 6.50 -9.66 -20.05
C LYS A 121 5.65 -10.92 -20.06
N LYS A 122 6.32 -12.08 -20.00
CA LYS A 122 5.65 -13.38 -19.96
C LYS A 122 5.17 -13.69 -18.54
N GLN A 123 4.09 -14.47 -18.42
CA GLN A 123 3.56 -14.98 -17.16
C GLN A 123 4.65 -15.52 -16.21
N LYS A 124 5.62 -16.27 -16.74
CA LYS A 124 6.74 -16.80 -15.96
C LYS A 124 7.58 -15.73 -15.26
N HIS A 125 7.69 -14.52 -15.82
CA HIS A 125 8.39 -13.42 -15.15
C HIS A 125 7.70 -13.04 -13.85
N PHE A 126 6.38 -12.99 -13.86
CA PHE A 126 5.58 -12.65 -12.67
C PHE A 126 5.52 -13.82 -11.69
N ASP A 127 5.45 -15.05 -12.19
CA ASP A 127 5.59 -16.24 -11.35
C ASP A 127 6.91 -16.22 -10.57
N ASP A 128 8.01 -15.91 -11.27
CA ASP A 128 9.32 -15.76 -10.61
C ASP A 128 9.35 -14.56 -9.64
N LEU A 129 8.74 -13.41 -9.98
CA LEU A 129 8.69 -12.21 -9.14
C LEU A 129 7.94 -12.45 -7.83
N PHE A 130 6.82 -13.16 -7.89
CA PHE A 130 5.97 -13.37 -6.70
C PHE A 130 6.38 -14.60 -5.90
N PHE A 131 6.68 -15.74 -6.53
CA PHE A 131 6.67 -17.04 -5.87
C PHE A 131 7.99 -17.80 -5.88
N SER A 132 9.01 -17.33 -6.61
CA SER A 132 10.26 -18.06 -6.70
C SER A 132 11.15 -17.89 -5.47
N THR A 133 12.15 -18.81 -5.36
CA THR A 133 13.26 -18.69 -4.42
C THR A 133 14.56 -18.75 -5.22
N GLY A 134 15.44 -17.76 -5.01
CA GLY A 134 16.77 -17.67 -5.62
C GLY A 134 16.80 -17.39 -7.13
N LYS A 135 15.66 -16.97 -7.75
CA LYS A 135 15.61 -16.65 -9.18
C LYS A 135 15.62 -15.16 -9.48
N VAL A 136 15.07 -14.36 -8.58
CA VAL A 136 15.11 -12.89 -8.68
C VAL A 136 16.35 -12.39 -7.97
N LYS A 137 17.13 -11.53 -8.61
CA LYS A 137 18.47 -11.10 -8.15
C LYS A 137 18.50 -10.61 -6.70
N ASN A 138 17.49 -9.85 -6.30
CA ASN A 138 17.42 -9.25 -4.96
C ASN A 138 16.31 -9.88 -4.10
N GLY A 139 15.74 -10.99 -4.55
CA GLY A 139 14.66 -11.71 -3.91
C GLY A 139 13.30 -11.45 -4.57
N SER A 140 12.38 -12.36 -4.34
CA SER A 140 10.97 -12.30 -4.76
C SER A 140 10.09 -11.75 -3.65
N VAL A 141 8.81 -11.52 -3.94
CA VAL A 141 7.78 -11.18 -2.92
C VAL A 141 7.73 -12.26 -1.82
N LYS A 142 7.77 -13.55 -2.21
CA LYS A 142 7.86 -14.68 -1.28
C LYS A 142 9.07 -14.57 -0.36
N GLU A 143 10.26 -14.36 -0.92
CA GLU A 143 11.50 -14.26 -0.14
C GLU A 143 11.50 -13.05 0.78
N TYR A 144 10.91 -11.94 0.34
CA TYR A 144 10.74 -10.76 1.19
C TYR A 144 9.90 -11.08 2.43
N PHE A 145 8.71 -11.65 2.26
CA PHE A 145 7.85 -11.95 3.41
C PHE A 145 8.43 -13.06 4.29
N LEU A 146 9.11 -14.05 3.75
CA LEU A 146 9.85 -15.04 4.55
C LEU A 146 10.91 -14.38 5.42
N ASP A 147 11.66 -13.39 4.90
CA ASP A 147 12.70 -12.67 5.66
C ASP A 147 12.08 -11.78 6.75
N VAL A 148 11.23 -10.81 6.36
CA VAL A 148 10.73 -9.79 7.29
C VAL A 148 9.82 -10.35 8.40
N THR A 149 9.18 -11.48 8.15
CA THR A 149 8.35 -12.19 9.13
C THR A 149 9.09 -13.35 9.80
N ASN A 150 10.32 -13.61 9.36
CA ASN A 150 11.13 -14.68 9.87
C ASN A 150 10.50 -16.07 9.70
N GLY A 151 9.93 -16.29 8.51
CA GLY A 151 9.28 -17.54 8.13
C GLY A 151 7.87 -17.71 8.67
N LEU A 152 7.30 -16.72 9.36
CA LEU A 152 5.91 -16.79 9.82
C LEU A 152 4.92 -16.68 8.67
N VAL A 153 5.30 -16.05 7.55
CA VAL A 153 4.46 -15.91 6.36
C VAL A 153 5.20 -16.44 5.15
N ASP A 154 4.62 -17.42 4.48
CA ASP A 154 5.09 -17.99 3.23
C ASP A 154 4.07 -17.76 2.11
N ILE A 155 4.36 -16.80 1.22
CA ILE A 155 3.51 -16.46 0.08
C ILE A 155 3.65 -17.51 -1.01
N VAL A 156 2.54 -18.14 -1.38
CA VAL A 156 2.43 -19.08 -2.50
C VAL A 156 1.23 -18.72 -3.37
N GLY A 157 1.18 -19.22 -4.58
CA GLY A 157 0.04 -18.97 -5.45
C GLY A 157 0.31 -19.29 -6.89
N GLU A 158 -0.44 -18.67 -7.75
CA GLU A 158 -0.30 -18.82 -9.19
C GLU A 158 -0.52 -17.50 -9.93
N VAL A 159 -0.02 -17.45 -11.15
CA VAL A 159 -0.22 -16.34 -12.09
C VAL A 159 -1.06 -16.86 -13.24
N VAL A 160 -2.15 -16.19 -13.57
CA VAL A 160 -3.09 -16.55 -14.64
C VAL A 160 -3.25 -15.43 -15.66
N GLY A 161 -3.75 -15.75 -16.84
CA GLY A 161 -3.91 -14.79 -17.93
C GLY A 161 -2.67 -14.71 -18.85
N PRO A 162 -2.49 -13.60 -19.62
CA PRO A 162 -3.24 -12.34 -19.54
C PRO A 162 -4.64 -12.41 -20.16
N TYR A 163 -5.59 -11.79 -19.50
CA TYR A 163 -6.94 -11.57 -20.01
C TYR A 163 -7.01 -10.21 -20.69
N THR A 164 -7.66 -10.15 -21.86
CA THR A 164 -7.84 -8.86 -22.57
C THR A 164 -9.06 -8.15 -22.02
N MET A 165 -8.85 -6.97 -21.47
CA MET A 165 -9.91 -6.12 -20.95
C MET A 165 -10.66 -5.38 -22.08
N PRO A 166 -11.96 -5.11 -21.89
CA PRO A 166 -12.78 -4.49 -22.95
C PRO A 166 -12.43 -3.05 -23.27
N LEU A 167 -11.79 -2.32 -22.33
CA LEU A 167 -11.46 -0.90 -22.47
C LEU A 167 -9.95 -0.68 -22.57
N SER A 168 -9.54 0.51 -22.97
CA SER A 168 -8.15 0.96 -22.98
C SER A 168 -7.67 1.30 -21.56
N MET A 169 -6.35 1.38 -21.38
CA MET A 169 -5.77 1.84 -20.11
C MET A 169 -6.27 3.23 -19.74
N ALA A 170 -6.31 4.17 -20.68
CA ALA A 170 -6.75 5.54 -20.43
C ALA A 170 -8.23 5.63 -20.03
N GLU A 171 -9.10 4.74 -20.55
CA GLU A 171 -10.50 4.69 -20.13
C GLU A 171 -10.65 4.22 -18.69
N TYR A 172 -9.85 3.23 -18.23
CA TYR A 172 -9.83 2.81 -16.81
C TYR A 172 -9.09 3.80 -15.90
N ALA A 173 -8.06 4.48 -16.40
CA ALA A 173 -7.39 5.54 -15.65
C ALA A 173 -8.29 6.77 -15.44
N HIS A 174 -9.17 7.03 -16.40
CA HIS A 174 -10.22 8.06 -16.38
C HIS A 174 -9.70 9.47 -16.05
N GLY A 175 -8.46 9.80 -16.49
CA GLY A 175 -7.82 11.09 -16.25
C GLY A 175 -7.47 11.35 -14.77
N ALA A 176 -7.56 10.33 -13.90
CA ALA A 176 -7.31 10.39 -12.46
C ALA A 176 -6.55 9.15 -11.97
N SER A 177 -5.66 8.61 -12.79
CA SER A 177 -4.82 7.43 -12.51
C SER A 177 -5.59 6.20 -12.01
N GLY A 178 -6.85 6.05 -12.45
CA GLY A 178 -7.75 4.96 -12.07
C GLY A 178 -8.35 5.08 -10.67
N THR A 179 -7.98 6.11 -9.91
CA THR A 179 -8.37 6.28 -8.50
C THR A 179 -9.50 7.28 -8.30
N GLY A 180 -9.98 7.92 -9.38
CA GLY A 180 -11.12 8.84 -9.36
C GLY A 180 -12.46 8.16 -9.05
N ARG A 181 -13.49 8.96 -8.74
CA ARG A 181 -14.85 8.48 -8.42
C ARG A 181 -15.64 8.02 -9.65
N ALA A 182 -15.39 8.64 -10.78
CA ALA A 182 -16.13 8.34 -11.98
C ALA A 182 -15.81 6.94 -12.49
N LEU A 183 -16.81 6.22 -12.96
CA LEU A 183 -16.68 4.94 -13.62
C LEU A 183 -16.70 5.12 -15.16
N PRO A 184 -16.00 4.25 -15.92
CA PRO A 184 -15.11 3.18 -15.45
C PRO A 184 -13.84 3.72 -14.80
N ASN A 185 -13.28 2.98 -13.84
CA ASN A 185 -12.00 3.29 -13.18
C ASN A 185 -11.28 1.97 -12.82
N ALA A 186 -10.23 2.00 -11.99
CA ALA A 186 -9.50 0.80 -11.61
C ALA A 186 -10.35 -0.24 -10.86
N ARG A 187 -11.42 0.17 -10.16
CA ARG A 187 -12.39 -0.75 -9.54
C ARG A 187 -13.16 -1.55 -10.61
N THR A 188 -13.50 -0.88 -11.72
CA THR A 188 -14.13 -1.54 -12.87
C THR A 188 -13.14 -2.48 -13.57
N LEU A 189 -11.87 -2.09 -13.70
CA LEU A 189 -10.82 -2.97 -14.20
C LEU A 189 -10.71 -4.24 -13.35
N ALA A 190 -10.63 -4.09 -12.03
CA ALA A 190 -10.52 -5.23 -11.12
C ALA A 190 -11.76 -6.12 -11.16
N ARG A 191 -12.96 -5.55 -11.30
CA ARG A 191 -14.20 -6.30 -11.51
C ARG A 191 -14.15 -7.12 -12.80
N ASN A 192 -13.78 -6.52 -13.91
CA ASN A 192 -13.68 -7.20 -15.21
C ASN A 192 -12.60 -8.29 -15.17
N ALA A 193 -11.47 -8.05 -14.47
CA ALA A 193 -10.42 -9.04 -14.27
C ALA A 193 -10.91 -10.26 -13.47
N ALA A 194 -11.65 -10.01 -12.38
CA ALA A 194 -12.23 -11.06 -11.55
C ALA A 194 -13.24 -11.90 -12.34
N GLU A 195 -14.13 -11.26 -13.09
CA GLU A 195 -15.12 -11.95 -13.93
C GLU A 195 -14.48 -12.79 -15.04
N ALA A 196 -13.41 -12.27 -15.67
CA ALA A 196 -12.66 -13.01 -16.68
C ALA A 196 -11.94 -14.23 -16.09
N ALA A 197 -11.23 -14.03 -14.97
CA ALA A 197 -10.50 -15.12 -14.32
C ALA A 197 -11.41 -16.19 -13.72
N ASN A 198 -12.61 -15.84 -13.26
CA ASN A 198 -13.58 -16.79 -12.66
C ASN A 198 -14.07 -17.87 -13.62
N GLN A 199 -13.74 -17.79 -14.90
CA GLN A 199 -14.04 -18.85 -15.87
C GLN A 199 -13.01 -20.00 -15.82
N ASP A 200 -11.78 -19.69 -15.37
CA ASP A 200 -10.64 -20.62 -15.43
C ASP A 200 -10.04 -20.91 -14.05
N VAL A 201 -10.29 -20.07 -13.05
CA VAL A 201 -9.70 -20.13 -11.71
C VAL A 201 -10.71 -20.56 -10.69
N ASN A 202 -10.37 -21.52 -9.83
CA ASN A 202 -11.11 -21.81 -8.61
C ASN A 202 -10.61 -20.87 -7.49
N PHE A 203 -11.45 -19.95 -7.03
CA PHE A 203 -11.10 -18.96 -6.02
C PHE A 203 -11.18 -19.46 -4.57
N ALA A 204 -11.85 -20.56 -4.28
CA ALA A 204 -12.00 -21.06 -2.92
C ALA A 204 -10.69 -21.26 -2.13
N PRO A 205 -9.54 -21.70 -2.73
CA PRO A 205 -8.29 -21.85 -2.00
C PRO A 205 -7.60 -20.52 -1.57
N TYR A 206 -8.07 -19.36 -2.03
CA TYR A 206 -7.50 -18.05 -1.72
C TYR A 206 -8.21 -17.33 -0.57
N ASP A 207 -9.20 -17.95 0.04
CA ASP A 207 -9.76 -17.64 1.35
C ASP A 207 -8.92 -18.39 2.39
N ASN A 208 -7.88 -17.72 2.93
CA ASN A 208 -6.86 -18.36 3.76
C ASN A 208 -7.30 -18.52 5.23
N ASP A 209 -8.20 -17.68 5.72
CA ASP A 209 -8.69 -17.73 7.10
C ASP A 209 -10.11 -18.30 7.22
N GLY A 210 -10.76 -18.61 6.11
CA GLY A 210 -12.08 -19.25 6.08
C GLY A 210 -13.24 -18.31 6.38
N ASP A 211 -13.04 -17.00 6.17
CA ASP A 211 -14.06 -15.99 6.44
C ASP A 211 -15.07 -15.78 5.29
N GLY A 212 -14.84 -16.45 4.16
CA GLY A 212 -15.68 -16.41 2.96
C GLY A 212 -15.26 -15.35 1.95
N PHE A 213 -14.11 -14.70 2.12
CA PHE A 213 -13.54 -13.74 1.17
C PHE A 213 -12.14 -14.15 0.72
N VAL A 214 -11.83 -13.82 -0.52
CA VAL A 214 -10.46 -13.96 -1.06
C VAL A 214 -9.57 -12.89 -0.42
N ASP A 215 -8.51 -13.31 0.28
CA ASP A 215 -7.61 -12.41 1.02
C ASP A 215 -6.70 -11.58 0.13
N ALA A 216 -6.25 -12.14 -1.01
CA ALA A 216 -5.33 -11.44 -1.90
C ALA A 216 -5.64 -11.71 -3.37
N PHE A 217 -6.47 -10.85 -3.93
CA PHE A 217 -6.75 -10.76 -5.36
C PHE A 217 -5.88 -9.65 -5.98
N ILE A 218 -4.90 -10.04 -6.80
CA ILE A 218 -3.92 -9.15 -7.41
C ILE A 218 -4.22 -9.00 -8.88
N VAL A 219 -4.45 -7.75 -9.33
CA VAL A 219 -4.59 -7.40 -10.74
C VAL A 219 -3.28 -6.79 -11.22
N LEU A 220 -2.55 -7.50 -12.06
CA LEU A 220 -1.31 -7.01 -12.64
C LEU A 220 -1.56 -6.60 -14.09
N HIS A 221 -1.48 -5.29 -14.36
CA HIS A 221 -1.86 -4.73 -15.65
C HIS A 221 -0.67 -4.45 -16.57
N ALA A 222 -0.89 -4.56 -17.87
CA ALA A 222 0.07 -4.17 -18.91
C ALA A 222 0.41 -2.67 -18.84
N GLY A 223 1.61 -2.31 -19.23
CA GLY A 223 2.10 -0.93 -19.28
C GLY A 223 2.64 -0.41 -17.96
N PRO A 224 3.11 0.84 -17.91
CA PRO A 224 3.73 1.44 -16.75
C PRO A 224 2.71 1.94 -15.73
N GLY A 225 3.17 2.09 -14.48
CA GLY A 225 2.40 2.70 -13.39
C GLY A 225 2.51 4.23 -13.34
N ALA A 226 1.43 4.90 -12.94
CA ALA A 226 1.40 6.35 -12.79
C ALA A 226 2.34 6.86 -11.68
N GLU A 227 2.64 6.05 -10.68
CA GLU A 227 3.58 6.34 -9.60
C GLU A 227 5.02 6.58 -10.08
N THR A 228 5.36 6.13 -11.30
CA THR A 228 6.67 6.35 -11.91
C THR A 228 6.67 7.37 -13.04
N THR A 229 5.49 7.78 -13.53
CA THR A 229 5.37 8.64 -14.72
C THR A 229 4.60 9.94 -14.47
N LEU A 230 3.80 10.00 -13.41
CA LEU A 230 2.84 11.06 -13.11
C LEU A 230 1.83 11.29 -14.27
N ASN A 231 1.55 10.25 -15.05
CA ASN A 231 0.59 10.33 -16.15
C ASN A 231 -0.80 9.89 -15.67
N VAL A 232 -1.75 10.81 -15.68
CA VAL A 232 -3.14 10.60 -15.23
C VAL A 232 -3.93 9.60 -16.09
N ASP A 233 -3.46 9.30 -17.30
CA ASP A 233 -4.02 8.28 -18.20
C ASP A 233 -3.42 6.89 -17.98
N GLN A 234 -2.60 6.71 -16.94
CA GLN A 234 -2.07 5.45 -16.45
C GLN A 234 -2.59 5.16 -15.05
N ILE A 235 -2.60 3.89 -14.66
CA ILE A 235 -3.13 3.46 -13.38
C ILE A 235 -2.01 3.54 -12.33
N TRP A 236 -2.32 4.11 -11.17
CA TRP A 236 -1.44 4.14 -10.00
C TRP A 236 -1.59 2.84 -9.21
N SER A 237 -0.51 2.26 -8.72
CA SER A 237 -0.55 1.09 -7.84
C SER A 237 -1.29 1.41 -6.54
N HIS A 238 -2.28 0.58 -6.20
CA HIS A 238 -3.11 0.80 -5.02
C HIS A 238 -3.85 -0.48 -4.59
N LYS A 239 -4.29 -0.48 -3.34
CA LYS A 239 -5.30 -1.40 -2.81
C LYS A 239 -6.66 -0.70 -2.78
N TRP A 240 -7.73 -1.39 -3.22
CA TRP A 240 -9.10 -0.90 -3.13
C TRP A 240 -10.11 -2.06 -3.14
N VAL A 241 -11.38 -1.75 -3.48
CA VAL A 241 -12.47 -2.73 -3.56
C VAL A 241 -13.14 -2.69 -4.94
N LEU A 242 -13.72 -3.80 -5.36
CA LEU A 242 -14.39 -3.91 -6.67
C LEU A 242 -15.50 -2.88 -6.83
N SER A 243 -15.81 -2.47 -8.07
CA SER A 243 -17.06 -1.78 -8.37
C SER A 243 -18.23 -2.75 -8.19
N ASP A 244 -19.40 -2.19 -7.90
CA ASP A 244 -20.68 -2.93 -7.80
C ASP A 244 -20.71 -4.04 -6.74
N GLY A 245 -19.89 -3.89 -5.67
CA GLY A 245 -19.85 -4.82 -4.55
C GLY A 245 -19.01 -6.07 -4.80
N GLU A 246 -19.20 -7.08 -3.99
CA GLU A 246 -18.47 -8.34 -4.10
C GLU A 246 -18.90 -9.19 -5.31
N LEU A 247 -17.99 -10.03 -5.79
CA LEU A 247 -18.23 -11.04 -6.80
C LEU A 247 -18.23 -12.44 -6.15
N ASN A 248 -19.33 -13.18 -6.26
CA ASN A 248 -19.36 -14.58 -5.82
C ASN A 248 -18.55 -15.46 -6.79
N ALA A 249 -17.64 -16.27 -6.26
CA ALA A 249 -16.76 -17.16 -7.00
C ALA A 249 -16.47 -18.43 -6.18
N ASP A 250 -16.85 -19.59 -6.66
CA ASP A 250 -16.51 -20.93 -6.10
C ASP A 250 -16.81 -21.11 -4.60
N GLY A 251 -17.86 -20.47 -4.09
CA GLY A 251 -18.25 -20.56 -2.68
C GLY A 251 -17.57 -19.53 -1.78
N THR A 252 -16.69 -18.71 -2.31
CA THR A 252 -16.11 -17.51 -1.66
C THR A 252 -16.52 -16.24 -2.40
N LYS A 253 -15.99 -15.10 -1.99
CA LYS A 253 -16.29 -13.79 -2.56
C LYS A 253 -15.00 -13.01 -2.83
N ILE A 254 -14.93 -12.34 -3.98
CA ILE A 254 -13.88 -11.38 -4.28
C ILE A 254 -14.43 -9.99 -4.00
N TYR A 255 -13.76 -9.21 -3.16
CA TYR A 255 -14.17 -7.85 -2.82
C TYR A 255 -13.00 -6.86 -2.82
N ALA A 256 -12.02 -7.08 -1.97
CA ALA A 256 -10.81 -6.28 -1.95
C ALA A 256 -9.81 -6.76 -3.01
N TYR A 257 -9.07 -5.83 -3.58
CA TYR A 257 -8.01 -6.11 -4.56
C TYR A 257 -6.84 -5.17 -4.37
N LEU A 258 -5.70 -5.54 -4.93
CA LEU A 258 -4.63 -4.61 -5.25
C LEU A 258 -4.34 -4.62 -6.74
N THR A 259 -3.81 -3.51 -7.27
CA THR A 259 -3.33 -3.47 -8.64
C THR A 259 -1.92 -2.91 -8.71
N VAL A 260 -1.11 -3.50 -9.60
CA VAL A 260 0.27 -3.08 -9.88
C VAL A 260 0.55 -3.19 -11.39
N PRO A 261 1.46 -2.39 -11.94
CA PRO A 261 1.83 -2.45 -13.35
C PRO A 261 2.79 -3.59 -13.68
N GLU A 262 2.94 -3.89 -14.97
CA GLU A 262 3.89 -4.93 -15.43
C GLU A 262 5.37 -4.61 -15.17
N ASP A 263 5.71 -3.37 -14.88
CA ASP A 263 7.06 -2.94 -14.53
C ASP A 263 7.28 -2.77 -13.01
N ALA A 264 6.25 -3.09 -12.21
CA ALA A 264 6.35 -3.05 -10.76
C ALA A 264 7.53 -3.87 -10.24
N LYS A 265 8.14 -3.35 -9.18
CA LYS A 265 9.21 -3.99 -8.41
C LYS A 265 8.63 -4.68 -7.18
N ILE A 266 9.43 -5.55 -6.56
CA ILE A 266 8.98 -6.25 -5.34
C ILE A 266 8.54 -5.30 -4.25
N GLY A 267 9.16 -4.12 -4.13
CA GLY A 267 8.80 -3.13 -3.11
C GLY A 267 7.40 -2.59 -3.26
N VAL A 268 6.96 -2.30 -4.50
CA VAL A 268 5.57 -1.90 -4.79
C VAL A 268 4.62 -3.06 -4.50
N CYS A 269 4.93 -4.27 -4.99
CA CYS A 269 4.09 -5.45 -4.74
C CYS A 269 3.95 -5.76 -3.25
N CYS A 270 5.04 -5.68 -2.48
CA CYS A 270 5.03 -5.94 -1.04
C CYS A 270 4.30 -4.84 -0.25
N HIS A 271 4.38 -3.58 -0.68
CA HIS A 271 3.65 -2.46 -0.09
C HIS A 271 2.14 -2.70 -0.21
N GLU A 272 1.66 -2.96 -1.43
CA GLU A 272 0.23 -3.20 -1.66
C GLU A 272 -0.28 -4.47 -0.96
N LEU A 273 0.53 -5.53 -0.90
CA LEU A 273 0.22 -6.71 -0.09
C LEU A 273 0.21 -6.40 1.41
N GLY A 274 1.03 -5.46 1.85
CA GLY A 274 1.03 -4.94 3.23
C GLY A 274 -0.33 -4.39 3.62
N HIS A 275 -0.98 -3.65 2.72
CA HIS A 275 -2.35 -3.17 2.92
C HIS A 275 -3.36 -4.31 2.89
N LEU A 276 -3.31 -5.15 1.86
CA LEU A 276 -4.36 -6.12 1.58
C LEU A 276 -4.37 -7.29 2.57
N LEU A 277 -3.19 -7.88 2.85
CA LEU A 277 -3.07 -9.04 3.74
C LEU A 277 -2.99 -8.65 5.22
N PHE A 278 -2.36 -7.51 5.55
CA PHE A 278 -2.02 -7.19 6.94
C PHE A 278 -2.68 -5.92 7.46
N GLY A 279 -3.44 -5.21 6.62
CA GLY A 279 -4.15 -3.99 7.02
C GLY A 279 -3.22 -2.85 7.42
N PHE A 280 -1.98 -2.84 6.95
CA PHE A 280 -1.06 -1.74 7.23
C PHE A 280 -1.54 -0.46 6.56
N PRO A 281 -1.56 0.67 7.26
CA PRO A 281 -1.84 1.95 6.65
C PRO A 281 -0.60 2.48 5.92
N ASP A 282 -0.81 3.46 5.03
CA ASP A 282 0.28 4.29 4.53
C ASP A 282 0.92 5.06 5.69
N LEU A 283 2.24 5.03 5.76
CA LEU A 283 3.03 5.73 6.77
C LEU A 283 3.91 6.85 6.16
N TYR A 284 3.83 7.06 4.85
CA TYR A 284 4.32 8.30 4.24
C TYR A 284 3.27 9.41 4.41
N ASP A 285 3.68 10.65 4.21
CA ASP A 285 2.77 11.79 4.26
C ASP A 285 2.15 12.01 2.88
N THR A 286 0.84 11.80 2.76
CA THR A 286 0.13 11.80 1.49
C THR A 286 -0.14 13.17 0.91
N ASP A 287 -0.07 14.23 1.72
CA ASP A 287 -0.17 15.61 1.22
C ASP A 287 1.17 16.21 0.82
N ALA A 288 2.25 15.42 0.95
CA ALA A 288 3.62 15.78 0.63
C ALA A 288 4.17 16.99 1.41
N SER A 289 3.61 17.31 2.58
CA SER A 289 4.14 18.34 3.48
C SER A 289 5.39 17.86 4.22
N SER A 290 5.49 16.53 4.43
CA SER A 290 6.66 15.86 5.02
C SER A 290 7.02 14.57 4.27
N GLU A 291 7.96 13.80 4.80
CA GLU A 291 8.29 12.43 4.30
C GLU A 291 7.59 11.32 5.12
N GLY A 292 6.81 11.68 6.14
CA GLY A 292 6.27 10.71 7.09
C GLY A 292 7.40 9.88 7.73
N VAL A 293 7.35 8.54 7.64
CA VAL A 293 8.43 7.66 8.11
C VAL A 293 9.58 7.52 7.09
N GLY A 294 9.50 8.18 5.93
CA GLY A 294 10.52 8.16 4.89
C GLY A 294 10.91 6.76 4.44
N ASN A 295 12.20 6.58 4.14
CA ASN A 295 12.75 5.35 3.59
C ASN A 295 13.03 4.25 4.64
N TRP A 296 12.54 4.42 5.87
CA TRP A 296 12.76 3.49 6.97
C TRP A 296 11.71 2.38 7.08
N CYS A 297 10.65 2.44 6.29
CA CYS A 297 9.53 1.49 6.36
C CYS A 297 8.99 1.16 4.97
N LEU A 298 8.64 -0.11 4.75
CA LEU A 298 7.92 -0.56 3.55
C LEU A 298 6.69 0.30 3.25
N MET A 299 5.92 0.66 4.29
CA MET A 299 4.68 1.43 4.15
C MET A 299 4.93 2.95 4.01
N GLY A 300 6.16 3.35 3.74
CA GLY A 300 6.59 4.70 3.39
C GLY A 300 7.45 4.67 2.14
N GLY A 301 8.37 5.63 1.99
CA GLY A 301 9.35 5.67 0.90
C GLY A 301 10.29 4.48 0.83
N GLY A 302 10.35 3.65 1.89
CA GLY A 302 11.16 2.45 1.97
C GLY A 302 10.77 1.36 0.96
N SER A 303 9.56 1.39 0.38
CA SER A 303 9.17 0.54 -0.75
C SER A 303 10.05 0.78 -1.99
N TRP A 304 10.57 1.99 -2.16
CA TRP A 304 11.44 2.39 -3.27
C TRP A 304 12.94 2.21 -3.01
N ASN A 305 13.34 1.68 -1.85
CA ASN A 305 14.75 1.45 -1.56
C ASN A 305 15.38 0.51 -2.60
N GLY A 306 16.60 0.86 -3.03
CA GLY A 306 17.28 0.14 -4.11
C GLY A 306 16.54 0.21 -5.46
N GLY A 307 15.76 1.27 -5.71
CA GLY A 307 14.92 1.40 -6.91
C GLY A 307 13.73 0.43 -6.90
N GLY A 308 13.23 0.08 -5.70
CA GLY A 308 12.13 -0.86 -5.49
C GLY A 308 12.53 -2.34 -5.47
N ASP A 309 13.82 -2.64 -5.70
CA ASP A 309 14.32 -4.02 -5.72
C ASP A 309 14.82 -4.51 -4.34
N ILE A 310 15.03 -3.60 -3.37
CA ILE A 310 15.49 -3.91 -2.01
C ILE A 310 14.69 -3.08 -1.01
N PRO A 311 13.36 -3.33 -0.90
CA PRO A 311 12.50 -2.55 -0.02
C PRO A 311 12.88 -2.75 1.46
N ALA A 312 12.71 -1.70 2.26
CA ALA A 312 12.93 -1.76 3.70
C ALA A 312 11.98 -2.75 4.38
N HIS A 313 12.40 -3.28 5.53
CA HIS A 313 11.46 -3.95 6.44
C HIS A 313 10.31 -3.01 6.85
N PRO A 314 9.13 -3.52 7.20
CA PRO A 314 8.10 -2.76 7.87
C PRO A 314 8.60 -2.17 9.19
N SER A 315 8.01 -1.08 9.66
CA SER A 315 8.35 -0.45 10.95
C SER A 315 8.13 -1.41 12.12
N ALA A 316 8.73 -1.08 13.27
CA ALA A 316 8.48 -1.83 14.51
C ALA A 316 6.97 -1.92 14.81
N TRP A 317 6.21 -0.85 14.55
CA TRP A 317 4.77 -0.84 14.75
C TRP A 317 4.04 -1.88 13.90
N CYS A 318 4.33 -1.96 12.59
CA CYS A 318 3.75 -2.97 11.71
C CYS A 318 4.08 -4.40 12.18
N LYS A 319 5.33 -4.66 12.54
CA LYS A 319 5.78 -5.98 13.02
C LYS A 319 5.09 -6.37 14.33
N VAL A 320 4.92 -5.43 15.25
CA VAL A 320 4.22 -5.63 16.53
C VAL A 320 2.74 -5.90 16.30
N ASN A 321 2.10 -5.13 15.41
CA ASN A 321 0.68 -5.29 15.08
C ASN A 321 0.38 -6.71 14.58
N GLN A 322 1.26 -7.29 13.76
CA GLN A 322 1.08 -8.63 13.20
C GLN A 322 1.72 -9.75 14.03
N GLY A 323 2.29 -9.44 15.19
CA GLY A 323 2.94 -10.44 16.03
C GLY A 323 4.19 -11.09 15.39
N TRP A 324 4.87 -10.40 14.47
CA TRP A 324 6.08 -10.90 13.82
C TRP A 324 7.32 -10.78 14.71
N VAL A 325 7.23 -10.07 15.81
CA VAL A 325 8.28 -9.85 16.79
C VAL A 325 7.74 -9.98 18.20
N THR A 326 8.63 -10.35 19.14
CA THR A 326 8.33 -10.31 20.56
C THR A 326 8.44 -8.88 21.09
N VAL A 327 7.51 -8.46 21.94
CA VAL A 327 7.51 -7.13 22.56
C VAL A 327 7.91 -7.23 24.04
N ASN A 328 9.03 -6.63 24.39
CA ASN A 328 9.46 -6.47 25.79
C ASN A 328 9.00 -5.11 26.31
N ASN A 329 8.11 -5.10 27.30
CA ASN A 329 7.60 -3.88 27.90
C ASN A 329 8.49 -3.46 29.08
N HIS A 330 8.87 -2.18 29.13
CA HIS A 330 9.67 -1.59 30.18
C HIS A 330 8.85 -0.53 30.93
N GLN A 331 8.83 -0.59 32.24
CA GLN A 331 8.08 0.31 33.11
C GLN A 331 8.99 1.09 34.07
N GLU A 332 10.22 0.64 34.24
CA GLU A 332 11.21 1.23 35.11
C GLU A 332 12.48 1.59 34.33
N GLU A 333 13.32 2.43 34.92
CA GLU A 333 14.64 2.76 34.39
C GLU A 333 15.52 1.50 34.34
N ASP A 334 16.05 1.16 33.19
CA ASP A 334 16.87 -0.02 32.94
C ASP A 334 17.92 0.21 31.87
N THR A 335 18.93 -0.65 31.86
CA THR A 335 19.91 -0.73 30.79
C THR A 335 19.52 -1.87 29.84
N ILE A 336 19.11 -1.56 28.64
CA ILE A 336 18.59 -2.52 27.68
C ILE A 336 19.62 -2.79 26.57
N ASN A 337 19.95 -4.05 26.35
CA ASN A 337 20.69 -4.48 25.17
C ASN A 337 19.72 -4.78 24.02
N ILE A 338 19.80 -4.03 22.94
CA ILE A 338 18.92 -4.17 21.78
C ILE A 338 19.71 -4.78 20.62
N SER A 339 19.51 -6.08 20.40
CA SER A 339 20.10 -6.79 19.26
C SER A 339 19.43 -6.40 17.95
N ASP A 340 20.10 -6.66 16.81
CA ASP A 340 19.49 -6.51 15.49
C ASP A 340 18.15 -7.25 15.44
N VAL A 341 17.08 -6.53 15.09
CA VAL A 341 15.72 -7.06 15.06
C VAL A 341 15.56 -8.25 14.11
N LYS A 342 16.38 -8.36 13.07
CA LYS A 342 16.35 -9.48 12.13
C LYS A 342 16.81 -10.79 12.77
N THR A 343 17.68 -10.74 13.74
CA THR A 343 18.20 -11.90 14.46
C THR A 343 17.58 -12.07 15.84
N GLY A 344 17.45 -10.96 16.59
CA GLY A 344 16.88 -10.96 17.94
C GLY A 344 15.36 -11.04 17.99
N ARG A 345 14.68 -10.63 16.92
CA ARG A 345 13.22 -10.66 16.78
C ARG A 345 12.46 -10.03 17.91
N THR A 346 13.06 -9.02 18.51
CA THR A 346 12.55 -8.35 19.70
C THR A 346 12.49 -6.86 19.47
N VAL A 347 11.38 -6.27 19.87
CA VAL A 347 11.14 -4.84 19.93
C VAL A 347 10.88 -4.48 21.38
N HIS A 348 11.40 -3.36 21.84
CA HIS A 348 11.23 -2.88 23.20
C HIS A 348 10.20 -1.75 23.22
N ARG A 349 9.27 -1.80 24.19
CA ARG A 349 8.21 -0.80 24.34
C ARG A 349 8.38 -0.04 25.65
N LEU A 350 8.32 1.29 25.54
CA LEU A 350 8.21 2.19 26.69
C LEU A 350 6.88 2.92 26.62
N TRP A 351 6.10 2.76 27.68
CA TRP A 351 4.82 3.44 27.78
C TRP A 351 5.00 4.90 28.21
N LYS A 352 4.18 5.79 27.66
CA LYS A 352 4.06 7.15 28.16
C LYS A 352 3.65 7.10 29.64
N ASN A 353 4.41 7.78 30.49
CA ASN A 353 4.22 7.78 31.93
C ASN A 353 4.30 6.40 32.62
N GLY A 354 4.97 5.42 32.03
CA GLY A 354 5.19 4.09 32.62
C GLY A 354 3.97 3.17 32.71
N ALA A 355 2.80 3.58 32.19
CA ALA A 355 1.57 2.80 32.22
C ALA A 355 1.02 2.58 30.80
N ALA A 356 0.41 1.42 30.56
CA ALA A 356 -0.20 1.09 29.28
C ALA A 356 -1.22 2.16 28.86
N SER A 357 -1.02 2.70 27.65
CA SER A 357 -1.84 3.77 27.07
C SER A 357 -1.86 3.66 25.53
N THR A 358 -2.56 4.57 24.88
CA THR A 358 -2.57 4.67 23.41
C THR A 358 -1.28 5.27 22.86
N GLU A 359 -0.46 5.92 23.70
CA GLU A 359 0.76 6.61 23.29
C GLU A 359 2.00 5.95 23.94
N TYR A 360 2.99 5.57 23.11
CA TYR A 360 4.18 4.85 23.56
C TYR A 360 5.33 4.97 22.56
N PHE A 361 6.51 4.53 22.99
CA PHE A 361 7.65 4.35 22.10
C PHE A 361 7.90 2.88 21.82
N LEU A 362 8.34 2.58 20.58
CA LEU A 362 8.93 1.31 20.20
C LEU A 362 10.40 1.53 19.84
N MET A 363 11.27 0.62 20.28
CA MET A 363 12.68 0.66 19.95
C MET A 363 13.09 -0.64 19.28
N GLU A 364 13.80 -0.52 18.17
CA GLU A 364 14.44 -1.64 17.46
C GLU A 364 15.84 -1.25 17.01
N ASN A 365 16.72 -2.22 16.86
CA ASN A 365 18.01 -2.03 16.20
C ASN A 365 17.94 -2.59 14.78
N ARG A 366 18.24 -1.76 13.80
CA ARG A 366 18.24 -2.11 12.36
C ARG A 366 19.65 -1.95 11.80
N GLN A 367 20.12 -2.96 11.06
CA GLN A 367 21.43 -2.97 10.43
C GLN A 367 21.28 -2.99 8.91
N GLN A 368 22.16 -2.28 8.19
CA GLN A 368 22.18 -2.24 6.72
C GLN A 368 22.60 -3.57 6.10
N SER A 369 21.73 -4.58 6.18
CA SER A 369 21.93 -5.91 5.61
C SER A 369 20.61 -6.50 5.11
N GLY A 370 20.65 -7.47 4.18
CA GLY A 370 19.45 -8.06 3.58
C GLY A 370 18.57 -7.00 2.92
N TYR A 371 17.27 -7.03 3.16
CA TYR A 371 16.35 -6.03 2.63
C TYR A 371 16.54 -4.64 3.25
N ASP A 372 17.17 -4.54 4.41
CA ASP A 372 17.54 -3.25 5.01
C ASP A 372 18.87 -2.67 4.49
N ALA A 373 19.53 -3.31 3.53
CA ALA A 373 20.82 -2.86 2.99
C ALA A 373 20.81 -1.45 2.36
N LYS A 374 19.62 -0.90 2.10
CA LYS A 374 19.42 0.43 1.49
C LYS A 374 18.69 1.41 2.41
N LEU A 375 18.66 1.12 3.71
CA LEU A 375 18.21 2.11 4.69
C LEU A 375 19.09 3.37 4.65
N PRO A 376 18.56 4.56 5.02
CA PRO A 376 19.36 5.77 5.11
C PRO A 376 20.51 5.70 6.13
N GLY A 377 20.45 4.78 7.08
CA GLY A 377 21.44 4.52 8.11
C GLY A 377 21.18 3.22 8.85
N GLU A 378 21.94 2.95 9.90
CA GLU A 378 21.79 1.75 10.75
C GLU A 378 21.93 2.09 12.23
N GLY A 379 21.42 1.23 13.09
CA GLY A 379 21.51 1.35 14.55
C GLY A 379 20.15 1.39 15.23
N LEU A 380 20.07 2.11 16.33
CA LEU A 380 18.87 2.23 17.14
C LEU A 380 17.84 3.16 16.45
N LEU A 381 16.65 2.61 16.22
CA LEU A 381 15.48 3.37 15.79
C LEU A 381 14.49 3.48 16.96
N VAL A 382 14.00 4.70 17.18
CA VAL A 382 12.98 4.99 18.19
C VAL A 382 11.73 5.49 17.44
N TRP A 383 10.66 4.76 17.57
CA TRP A 383 9.37 5.08 16.97
C TRP A 383 8.42 5.63 18.03
N HIS A 384 7.89 6.81 17.84
CA HIS A 384 6.77 7.32 18.61
C HIS A 384 5.46 6.87 17.97
N ILE A 385 4.58 6.30 18.78
CA ILE A 385 3.30 5.76 18.35
C ILE A 385 2.18 6.45 19.12
N ASP A 386 1.13 6.88 18.41
CA ASP A 386 -0.14 7.28 19.00
C ASP A 386 -1.31 6.57 18.29
N GLU A 387 -1.88 5.56 18.94
CA GLU A 387 -2.99 4.77 18.41
C GLU A 387 -4.31 5.55 18.33
N SER A 388 -4.40 6.72 18.97
CA SER A 388 -5.58 7.59 18.86
C SER A 388 -5.62 8.36 17.54
N ILE A 389 -4.48 8.45 16.85
CA ILE A 389 -4.33 9.10 15.54
C ILE A 389 -4.58 8.06 14.44
N GLU A 390 -5.29 8.46 13.40
CA GLU A 390 -5.64 7.53 12.31
C GLU A 390 -4.62 7.54 11.16
N ALA A 391 -3.82 8.60 11.00
CA ALA A 391 -3.01 8.84 9.81
C ALA A 391 -1.63 9.45 10.10
N ASN A 392 -0.78 9.49 9.07
CA ASN A 392 0.53 10.15 9.10
C ASN A 392 0.57 11.48 8.33
N SER A 393 -0.56 12.06 7.97
CA SER A 393 -0.66 13.33 7.22
C SER A 393 -0.48 14.59 8.08
N ASP A 394 -0.50 14.46 9.40
CA ASP A 394 -0.14 15.56 10.31
C ASP A 394 1.31 15.40 10.74
N GLU A 395 2.21 16.20 10.17
CA GLU A 395 3.64 16.14 10.45
C GLU A 395 3.99 16.50 11.91
N VAL A 396 3.09 17.20 12.62
CA VAL A 396 3.29 17.56 14.03
C VAL A 396 2.93 16.40 14.94
N HIS A 397 1.85 15.67 14.62
CA HIS A 397 1.35 14.58 15.45
C HIS A 397 0.87 13.38 14.60
N PRO A 398 1.77 12.69 13.90
CA PRO A 398 1.43 11.52 13.11
C PRO A 398 1.20 10.28 13.98
N LYS A 399 0.49 9.27 13.43
CA LYS A 399 0.25 7.98 14.08
C LYS A 399 1.55 7.24 14.41
N VAL A 400 2.44 7.16 13.46
CA VAL A 400 3.76 6.50 13.58
C VAL A 400 4.84 7.47 13.13
N ARG A 401 5.75 7.79 14.02
CA ARG A 401 6.83 8.74 13.76
C ARG A 401 8.19 8.14 14.12
N LEU A 402 9.16 8.25 13.22
CA LEU A 402 10.56 8.01 13.59
C LEU A 402 11.09 9.26 14.31
N VAL A 403 11.53 9.09 15.55
CA VAL A 403 12.10 10.17 16.36
C VAL A 403 13.48 10.48 15.82
N GLN A 404 13.69 11.71 15.42
CA GLN A 404 15.01 12.20 15.00
C GLN A 404 15.79 12.70 16.22
N ALA A 405 17.09 12.34 16.28
CA ALA A 405 18.00 12.76 17.34
C ALA A 405 18.51 14.19 17.08
#